data_93199c151f6cffcca3c10050ec876d2f
#
_entry.id   93199c151f6cffcca3c10050ec876d2f
#
_cell.length_a   1.000
_cell.length_b   1.000
_cell.length_c   1.000
_cell.angle_alpha   90.00
_cell.angle_beta   90.00
_cell.angle_gamma   90.00
#
_symmetry.space_group_name_H-M   'P 1'
#
loop_
_entity.id
_entity.type
_entity.pdbx_description
1 polymer ?
#
loop_
_entity_poly.entity_id
_entity_poly.type
_entity_poly.pdbx_seq_one_letter_code
_entity_poly.pdbx_strand_id
1 'polypeptide(L)'
;MSVSKLNDNKLKALLKKPVEKESWIADGDGLAIRAQTSGNLTWYYRYRLGGRDTKLERLLLGKYPDLSLSAARKLRDKCRSWLAENKDPRFMLDRDTQETLKPVTVKDALEYWVNNYAAHNRKYPEKDRSQLQVHIYSKIGSIPLHLADRRHWLSALEQITRKGSPVAAGCVLQVCKQALRYCDRRGYATSTALEQLTIPDVGKKHGKRDRVLTDVELGGLWRLLHSNEIQTYYQDMFLLITVFCARTGEIRLSTWDEWDLNAKLWTVPKENSKTGERITRPIPDRVIPWLVDMCQRNKGPFILGEVREPDAVSQFGRRLYKHRTLNHGEGWSLHSLRHTFITKNADLGAPPHIVELLAGHELGGVFSVYNKGEYLSEKLQVLNCYLDRLELLVANVNTMIP
;
A
#
# COMPACT_ATOMS: atom_id res chain seq x y z
N MET A 1 22.71 -14.56 51.16
CA MET A 1 22.70 -15.57 50.08
C MET A 1 21.59 -16.54 50.37
N SER A 2 20.58 -16.61 49.54
CA SER A 2 19.46 -17.55 49.66
C SER A 2 19.93 -18.92 49.17
N VAL A 3 20.07 -19.88 50.09
CA VAL A 3 20.49 -21.26 49.76
C VAL A 3 19.29 -21.99 49.13
N SER A 4 19.44 -22.51 47.92
CA SER A 4 18.48 -23.40 47.27
C SER A 4 18.21 -24.61 48.15
N LYS A 5 17.01 -24.71 48.76
CA LYS A 5 16.68 -25.71 49.79
C LYS A 5 16.16 -27.02 49.28
N LEU A 6 15.66 -27.04 48.00
CA LEU A 6 15.09 -28.22 47.39
C LEU A 6 16.09 -28.90 46.43
N ASN A 7 15.99 -30.21 46.32
CA ASN A 7 16.66 -31.02 45.33
C ASN A 7 15.69 -32.04 44.76
N ASP A 8 16.02 -32.61 43.56
CA ASP A 8 15.15 -33.56 42.87
C ASP A 8 14.81 -34.81 43.70
N ASN A 9 15.70 -35.26 44.54
CA ASN A 9 15.43 -36.44 45.38
C ASN A 9 14.33 -36.14 46.40
N LYS A 10 14.32 -34.93 47.02
CA LYS A 10 13.26 -34.53 47.95
C LYS A 10 11.93 -34.36 47.19
N LEU A 11 11.94 -33.82 46.00
CA LEU A 11 10.73 -33.64 45.18
C LEU A 11 10.13 -34.98 44.74
N LYS A 12 10.99 -35.93 44.31
CA LYS A 12 10.54 -37.29 43.96
C LYS A 12 10.00 -38.05 45.18
N ALA A 13 10.60 -37.84 46.37
CA ALA A 13 10.09 -38.41 47.60
C ALA A 13 8.72 -37.88 48.05
N LEU A 14 8.36 -36.66 47.66
CA LEU A 14 7.09 -36.03 47.95
C LEU A 14 6.03 -36.26 46.86
N LEU A 15 6.45 -36.59 45.65
CA LEU A 15 5.55 -36.77 44.51
C LEU A 15 4.67 -38.01 44.70
N LYS A 16 3.37 -37.88 44.43
CA LYS A 16 2.34 -38.93 44.57
C LYS A 16 2.18 -39.44 46.02
N LYS A 17 2.69 -38.77 47.02
CA LYS A 17 2.43 -39.08 48.43
C LYS A 17 1.35 -38.16 48.95
N PRO A 18 0.14 -38.65 49.29
CA PRO A 18 -0.90 -37.89 49.91
C PRO A 18 -0.37 -37.28 51.24
N VAL A 19 -0.64 -36.00 51.48
CA VAL A 19 -0.35 -35.35 52.71
C VAL A 19 -1.64 -34.99 53.42
N GLU A 20 -1.67 -35.11 54.76
CA GLU A 20 -2.89 -34.82 55.54
C GLU A 20 -3.38 -33.37 55.37
N LYS A 21 -2.41 -32.45 55.21
CA LYS A 21 -2.68 -31.03 54.99
C LYS A 21 -1.76 -30.44 53.94
N GLU A 22 -2.32 -29.57 53.11
CA GLU A 22 -1.53 -28.81 52.13
C GLU A 22 -0.36 -28.07 52.79
N SER A 23 0.81 -28.18 52.23
CA SER A 23 2.02 -27.57 52.73
C SER A 23 2.80 -26.79 51.68
N TRP A 24 3.48 -25.73 52.12
CA TRP A 24 4.32 -24.90 51.28
C TRP A 24 5.77 -25.08 51.61
N ILE A 25 6.57 -25.52 50.69
CA ILE A 25 8.01 -25.73 50.87
C ILE A 25 8.77 -24.71 50.02
N ALA A 26 9.51 -23.82 50.69
CA ALA A 26 10.26 -22.79 50.00
C ALA A 26 11.59 -23.33 49.46
N ASP A 27 11.94 -22.97 48.23
CA ASP A 27 13.28 -23.24 47.63
C ASP A 27 14.24 -22.07 47.86
N GLY A 28 13.72 -20.85 47.87
CA GLY A 28 14.49 -19.62 48.04
C GLY A 28 14.11 -18.57 46.99
N ASP A 29 14.45 -17.32 47.25
CA ASP A 29 14.24 -16.17 46.33
C ASP A 29 12.80 -16.06 45.80
N GLY A 30 11.81 -16.38 46.64
CA GLY A 30 10.39 -16.34 46.27
C GLY A 30 9.88 -17.62 45.61
N LEU A 31 10.72 -18.56 45.18
CA LEU A 31 10.26 -19.84 44.67
C LEU A 31 9.79 -20.77 45.80
N ALA A 32 8.61 -21.32 45.64
CA ALA A 32 8.05 -22.32 46.57
C ALA A 32 7.26 -23.36 45.81
N ILE A 33 7.19 -24.58 46.36
CA ILE A 33 6.34 -25.65 45.88
C ILE A 33 5.20 -25.89 46.86
N ARG A 34 3.98 -26.04 46.35
CA ARG A 34 2.81 -26.43 47.13
C ARG A 34 2.59 -27.92 46.98
N ALA A 35 2.65 -28.66 48.07
CA ALA A 35 2.25 -30.05 48.14
C ALA A 35 0.77 -30.13 48.48
N GLN A 36 -0.02 -30.69 47.58
CA GLN A 36 -1.46 -30.85 47.74
C GLN A 36 -1.80 -32.18 48.40
N THR A 37 -2.96 -32.28 49.03
CA THR A 37 -3.46 -33.51 49.65
C THR A 37 -3.55 -34.69 48.67
N SER A 38 -3.71 -34.40 47.36
CA SER A 38 -3.67 -35.39 46.30
C SER A 38 -2.28 -35.92 45.96
N GLY A 39 -1.21 -35.40 46.55
CA GLY A 39 0.16 -35.73 46.23
C GLY A 39 0.71 -35.00 45.01
N ASN A 40 -0.04 -34.04 44.43
CA ASN A 40 0.44 -33.18 43.35
C ASN A 40 1.33 -32.08 43.90
N LEU A 41 2.37 -31.78 43.16
CA LEU A 41 3.33 -30.72 43.48
C LEU A 41 3.22 -29.60 42.45
N THR A 42 3.04 -28.34 42.92
CA THR A 42 2.83 -27.21 42.05
C THR A 42 3.77 -26.06 42.42
N TRP A 43 4.48 -25.55 41.43
CA TRP A 43 5.42 -24.44 41.58
C TRP A 43 4.72 -23.11 41.62
N TYR A 44 5.13 -22.25 42.54
CA TYR A 44 4.70 -20.85 42.67
C TYR A 44 5.87 -19.92 42.87
N TYR A 45 5.76 -18.72 42.28
CA TYR A 45 6.62 -17.59 42.62
C TYR A 45 5.87 -16.64 43.56
N ARG A 46 6.46 -16.33 44.69
CA ARG A 46 5.89 -15.49 45.73
C ARG A 46 6.63 -14.17 45.78
N TYR A 47 5.93 -13.08 45.59
CA TYR A 47 6.53 -11.74 45.45
C TYR A 47 5.61 -10.67 45.98
N ARG A 48 6.09 -9.41 46.10
CA ARG A 48 5.35 -8.25 46.47
C ARG A 48 5.63 -7.14 45.49
N LEU A 49 4.58 -6.39 45.10
CA LEU A 49 4.70 -5.20 44.27
C LEU A 49 4.75 -3.98 45.20
N GLY A 50 5.84 -3.21 45.19
CA GLY A 50 5.95 -1.98 45.96
C GLY A 50 6.50 -2.10 47.39
N GLY A 51 7.21 -3.20 47.71
CA GLY A 51 7.95 -3.30 49.00
C GLY A 51 7.31 -4.21 50.07
N ARG A 52 7.88 -4.18 51.27
CA ARG A 52 7.56 -5.16 52.36
C ARG A 52 6.14 -5.05 52.90
N ASP A 53 5.56 -3.86 52.84
CA ASP A 53 4.23 -3.59 53.43
C ASP A 53 3.06 -3.91 52.48
N THR A 54 3.36 -4.35 51.27
CA THR A 54 2.34 -4.70 50.31
C THR A 54 1.93 -6.17 50.39
N LYS A 55 0.76 -6.50 49.83
CA LYS A 55 0.21 -7.85 49.80
C LYS A 55 1.15 -8.84 49.12
N LEU A 56 1.29 -10.03 49.70
CA LEU A 56 2.05 -11.11 49.12
C LEU A 56 1.26 -11.76 47.96
N GLU A 57 1.77 -11.62 46.75
CA GLU A 57 1.21 -12.26 45.56
C GLU A 57 1.83 -13.65 45.32
N ARG A 58 1.05 -14.54 44.66
CA ARG A 58 1.46 -15.90 44.33
C ARG A 58 1.19 -16.16 42.87
N LEU A 59 2.24 -16.29 42.07
CA LEU A 59 2.16 -16.59 40.63
C LEU A 59 2.36 -18.10 40.42
N LEU A 60 1.41 -18.76 39.82
CA LEU A 60 1.52 -20.15 39.39
C LEU A 60 2.54 -20.25 38.27
N LEU A 61 3.56 -21.11 38.42
CA LEU A 61 4.58 -21.34 37.39
C LEU A 61 4.35 -22.64 36.60
N GLY A 62 3.84 -23.68 37.24
CA GLY A 62 3.60 -24.98 36.61
C GLY A 62 3.60 -26.15 37.59
N LYS A 63 3.38 -27.36 37.09
CA LYS A 63 3.35 -28.60 37.91
C LYS A 63 4.68 -29.35 37.79
N TYR A 64 5.13 -29.93 38.91
CA TYR A 64 6.22 -30.90 38.90
C TYR A 64 5.62 -32.29 38.63
N PRO A 65 6.22 -33.17 37.80
CA PRO A 65 7.54 -33.04 37.16
C PRO A 65 7.57 -32.35 35.82
N ASP A 66 6.40 -31.96 35.24
CA ASP A 66 6.32 -31.30 33.90
C ASP A 66 7.24 -30.09 33.83
N LEU A 67 7.26 -29.26 34.91
CA LEU A 67 8.22 -28.20 35.13
C LEU A 67 9.27 -28.70 36.12
N SER A 68 10.48 -28.98 35.67
CA SER A 68 11.59 -29.42 36.49
C SER A 68 12.07 -28.36 37.48
N LEU A 69 12.75 -28.71 38.56
CA LEU A 69 13.33 -27.78 39.51
C LEU A 69 14.24 -26.75 38.87
N SER A 70 15.07 -27.16 37.93
CA SER A 70 15.97 -26.29 37.17
C SER A 70 15.18 -25.27 36.34
N ALA A 71 14.13 -25.71 35.64
CA ALA A 71 13.28 -24.85 34.85
C ALA A 71 12.48 -23.87 35.74
N ALA A 72 11.97 -24.32 36.89
CA ALA A 72 11.27 -23.47 37.84
C ALA A 72 12.18 -22.37 38.41
N ARG A 73 13.46 -22.67 38.70
CA ARG A 73 14.46 -21.69 39.09
C ARG A 73 14.74 -20.65 37.99
N LYS A 74 14.86 -21.07 36.76
CA LYS A 74 15.03 -20.14 35.61
C LYS A 74 13.84 -19.20 35.49
N LEU A 75 12.60 -19.69 35.63
CA LEU A 75 11.41 -18.85 35.61
C LEU A 75 11.37 -17.88 36.79
N ARG A 76 11.76 -18.31 38.01
CA ARG A 76 11.91 -17.43 39.18
C ARG A 76 12.89 -16.30 38.87
N ASP A 77 14.05 -16.60 38.30
CA ASP A 77 15.07 -15.59 38.01
C ASP A 77 14.58 -14.58 36.98
N LYS A 78 13.84 -15.06 35.99
CA LYS A 78 13.14 -14.20 35.01
C LYS A 78 12.09 -13.31 35.63
N CYS A 79 11.27 -13.84 36.57
CA CYS A 79 10.30 -13.06 37.33
C CYS A 79 10.99 -12.00 38.22
N ARG A 80 12.14 -12.31 38.80
CA ARG A 80 12.93 -11.36 39.58
C ARG A 80 13.49 -10.22 38.72
N SER A 81 13.97 -10.52 37.52
CA SER A 81 14.43 -9.51 36.58
C SER A 81 13.29 -8.53 36.22
N TRP A 82 12.11 -9.04 35.92
CA TRP A 82 10.94 -8.19 35.63
C TRP A 82 10.55 -7.31 36.77
N LEU A 83 10.58 -7.83 38.02
CA LEU A 83 10.31 -7.02 39.21
C LEU A 83 11.36 -5.92 39.44
N ALA A 84 12.62 -6.19 39.14
CA ALA A 84 13.69 -5.20 39.21
C ALA A 84 13.49 -4.06 38.19
N GLU A 85 12.83 -4.38 37.07
CA GLU A 85 12.42 -3.42 36.03
C GLU A 85 11.05 -2.77 36.32
N ASN A 86 10.48 -2.92 37.50
CA ASN A 86 9.13 -2.47 37.85
C ASN A 86 8.00 -3.05 36.99
N LYS A 87 8.19 -4.25 36.45
CA LYS A 87 7.20 -4.99 35.68
C LYS A 87 6.57 -6.09 36.50
N ASP A 88 5.24 -6.22 36.48
CA ASP A 88 4.54 -7.29 37.20
C ASP A 88 4.74 -8.63 36.47
N PRO A 89 5.32 -9.65 37.14
CA PRO A 89 5.55 -10.96 36.57
C PRO A 89 4.31 -11.69 36.06
N ARG A 90 3.11 -11.39 36.57
CA ARG A 90 1.84 -11.99 36.08
C ARG A 90 1.59 -11.65 34.62
N PHE A 91 1.67 -10.37 34.28
CA PHE A 91 1.43 -9.91 32.93
C PHE A 91 2.56 -10.31 31.99
N MET A 92 3.79 -10.33 32.51
CA MET A 92 4.96 -10.70 31.70
C MET A 92 4.97 -12.20 31.38
N LEU A 93 4.61 -13.06 32.31
CA LEU A 93 4.55 -14.51 32.10
C LEU A 93 3.39 -14.89 31.15
N ASP A 94 2.24 -14.25 31.29
CA ASP A 94 1.09 -14.47 30.39
C ASP A 94 1.44 -14.06 28.97
N ARG A 95 2.06 -12.91 28.79
CA ARG A 95 2.57 -12.44 27.50
C ARG A 95 3.58 -13.41 26.89
N ASP A 96 4.58 -13.85 27.63
CA ASP A 96 5.57 -14.83 27.18
C ASP A 96 4.91 -16.15 26.73
N THR A 97 3.88 -16.59 27.49
CA THR A 97 3.15 -17.83 27.19
C THR A 97 2.31 -17.67 25.92
N GLN A 98 1.63 -16.56 25.73
CA GLN A 98 0.86 -16.29 24.53
C GLN A 98 1.76 -16.15 23.30
N GLU A 99 2.87 -15.43 23.41
CA GLU A 99 3.85 -15.31 22.33
C GLU A 99 4.46 -16.67 21.92
N THR A 100 4.61 -17.60 22.86
CA THR A 100 5.18 -18.93 22.59
C THR A 100 4.14 -19.92 22.06
N LEU A 101 2.90 -19.90 22.59
CA LEU A 101 1.84 -20.87 22.23
C LEU A 101 1.05 -20.47 20.97
N LYS A 102 0.92 -19.15 20.72
CA LYS A 102 0.22 -18.59 19.54
C LYS A 102 1.05 -17.45 18.97
N PRO A 103 2.20 -17.75 18.38
CA PRO A 103 3.05 -16.71 17.82
C PRO A 103 2.34 -16.04 16.65
N VAL A 104 2.47 -14.71 16.58
CA VAL A 104 2.03 -13.96 15.41
C VAL A 104 2.79 -14.45 14.18
N THR A 105 2.09 -14.91 13.15
CA THR A 105 2.69 -15.35 11.91
C THR A 105 2.96 -14.17 10.96
N VAL A 106 3.74 -14.40 9.91
CA VAL A 106 3.95 -13.42 8.83
C VAL A 106 2.60 -12.98 8.25
N LYS A 107 1.68 -13.91 8.01
CA LYS A 107 0.34 -13.60 7.50
C LYS A 107 -0.44 -12.73 8.48
N ASP A 108 -0.45 -13.07 9.77
CA ASP A 108 -1.20 -12.31 10.78
C ASP A 108 -0.70 -10.85 10.86
N ALA A 109 0.62 -10.64 10.83
CA ALA A 109 1.20 -9.31 10.86
C ALA A 109 0.80 -8.47 9.63
N LEU A 110 0.85 -9.04 8.44
CA LEU A 110 0.50 -8.34 7.21
C LEU A 110 -1.02 -8.11 7.10
N GLU A 111 -1.86 -9.07 7.50
CA GLU A 111 -3.31 -8.89 7.56
C GLU A 111 -3.72 -7.85 8.61
N TYR A 112 -3.02 -7.78 9.75
CA TYR A 112 -3.24 -6.71 10.73
C TYR A 112 -3.07 -5.32 10.09
N TRP A 113 -2.02 -5.13 9.27
CA TRP A 113 -1.83 -3.89 8.53
C TRP A 113 -2.91 -3.66 7.47
N VAL A 114 -3.28 -4.70 6.71
CA VAL A 114 -4.32 -4.58 5.68
C VAL A 114 -5.64 -4.12 6.30
N ASN A 115 -6.06 -4.76 7.39
CA ASN A 115 -7.35 -4.49 8.02
C ASN A 115 -7.39 -3.14 8.76
N ASN A 116 -6.30 -2.75 9.43
CA ASN A 116 -6.28 -1.59 10.31
C ASN A 116 -5.70 -0.31 9.67
N TYR A 117 -4.98 -0.45 8.56
CA TYR A 117 -4.40 0.70 7.86
C TYR A 117 -4.81 0.77 6.40
N ALA A 118 -4.56 -0.28 5.61
CA ALA A 118 -4.78 -0.22 4.17
C ALA A 118 -6.27 -0.06 3.84
N ALA A 119 -7.16 -0.73 4.55
CA ALA A 119 -8.62 -0.64 4.38
C ALA A 119 -9.15 0.80 4.50
N HIS A 120 -8.51 1.64 5.30
CA HIS A 120 -8.94 3.02 5.55
C HIS A 120 -8.13 4.08 4.78
N ASN A 121 -6.91 3.75 4.35
CA ASN A 121 -5.96 4.72 3.79
C ASN A 121 -5.55 4.42 2.34
N ARG A 122 -5.95 3.28 1.78
CA ARG A 122 -5.64 2.88 0.41
C ARG A 122 -6.91 2.84 -0.43
N LYS A 123 -6.83 3.33 -1.66
CA LYS A 123 -7.97 3.31 -2.60
C LYS A 123 -8.37 1.88 -3.00
N TYR A 124 -7.41 0.95 -3.03
CA TYR A 124 -7.63 -0.44 -3.45
C TYR A 124 -6.91 -1.42 -2.51
N PRO A 125 -7.35 -1.56 -1.25
CA PRO A 125 -6.68 -2.42 -0.26
C PRO A 125 -6.69 -3.90 -0.65
N GLU A 126 -7.72 -4.35 -1.36
CA GLU A 126 -7.83 -5.74 -1.83
C GLU A 126 -6.76 -6.10 -2.86
N LYS A 127 -6.24 -5.12 -3.60
CA LYS A 127 -5.12 -5.32 -4.51
C LYS A 127 -3.83 -5.62 -3.74
N ASP A 128 -3.57 -4.90 -2.66
CA ASP A 128 -2.43 -5.18 -1.77
C ASP A 128 -2.59 -6.58 -1.15
N ARG A 129 -3.78 -6.92 -0.61
CA ARG A 129 -4.07 -8.24 -0.06
C ARG A 129 -3.86 -9.36 -1.07
N SER A 130 -4.36 -9.20 -2.29
CA SER A 130 -4.19 -10.18 -3.36
C SER A 130 -2.72 -10.42 -3.70
N GLN A 131 -1.93 -9.35 -3.80
CA GLN A 131 -0.49 -9.46 -4.02
C GLN A 131 0.22 -10.18 -2.87
N LEU A 132 -0.10 -9.83 -1.63
CA LEU A 132 0.44 -10.50 -0.45
C LEU A 132 0.05 -11.98 -0.42
N GLN A 133 -1.20 -12.32 -0.75
CA GLN A 133 -1.69 -13.70 -0.82
C GLN A 133 -0.89 -14.53 -1.83
N VAL A 134 -0.70 -14.02 -3.04
CA VAL A 134 -0.02 -14.74 -4.12
C VAL A 134 1.48 -14.87 -3.85
N HIS A 135 2.11 -13.83 -3.33
CA HIS A 135 3.57 -13.75 -3.30
C HIS A 135 4.20 -14.05 -1.94
N ILE A 136 3.49 -13.79 -0.84
CA ILE A 136 4.03 -13.90 0.51
C ILE A 136 3.31 -14.98 1.31
N TYR A 137 1.97 -14.91 1.45
CA TYR A 137 1.23 -15.85 2.32
C TYR A 137 1.38 -17.29 1.86
N SER A 138 1.33 -17.53 0.55
CA SER A 138 1.51 -18.85 -0.05
C SER A 138 2.91 -19.46 0.16
N LYS A 139 3.88 -18.67 0.60
CA LYS A 139 5.29 -19.10 0.73
C LYS A 139 5.76 -19.14 2.17
N ILE A 140 5.58 -18.04 2.89
CA ILE A 140 6.10 -17.84 4.24
C ILE A 140 5.02 -17.42 5.24
N GLY A 141 3.75 -17.35 4.82
CA GLY A 141 2.67 -16.81 5.63
C GLY A 141 2.45 -17.52 6.96
N SER A 142 2.69 -18.84 7.03
CA SER A 142 2.53 -19.65 8.23
C SER A 142 3.74 -19.60 9.19
N ILE A 143 4.85 -19.02 8.76
CA ILE A 143 6.05 -18.94 9.60
C ILE A 143 5.81 -17.92 10.72
N PRO A 144 6.08 -18.24 11.99
CA PRO A 144 6.09 -17.27 13.07
C PRO A 144 7.02 -16.08 12.73
N LEU A 145 6.51 -14.85 12.92
CA LEU A 145 7.21 -13.65 12.44
C LEU A 145 8.63 -13.52 13.03
N HIS A 146 8.82 -13.89 14.28
CA HIS A 146 10.13 -13.85 14.95
C HIS A 146 11.12 -14.88 14.40
N LEU A 147 10.65 -15.93 13.70
CA LEU A 147 11.46 -16.94 13.02
C LEU A 147 11.63 -16.65 11.52
N ALA A 148 10.86 -15.73 10.97
CA ALA A 148 10.93 -15.34 9.57
C ALA A 148 12.16 -14.46 9.34
N ASP A 149 13.32 -15.07 9.15
CA ASP A 149 14.58 -14.37 8.89
C ASP A 149 14.63 -13.77 7.47
N ARG A 150 15.70 -13.01 7.18
CA ARG A 150 15.91 -12.37 5.88
C ARG A 150 15.90 -13.34 4.70
N ARG A 151 16.38 -14.57 4.87
CA ARG A 151 16.45 -15.57 3.79
C ARG A 151 15.06 -16.02 3.37
N HIS A 152 14.14 -16.21 4.31
CA HIS A 152 12.75 -16.54 4.00
C HIS A 152 12.11 -15.46 3.14
N TRP A 153 12.26 -14.19 3.51
CA TRP A 153 11.74 -13.06 2.75
C TRP A 153 12.39 -12.93 1.37
N LEU A 154 13.72 -13.03 1.27
CA LEU A 154 14.42 -12.99 0.00
C LEU A 154 13.95 -14.11 -0.93
N SER A 155 13.85 -15.34 -0.42
CA SER A 155 13.35 -16.49 -1.21
C SER A 155 11.97 -16.24 -1.80
N ALA A 156 11.05 -15.65 -1.04
CA ALA A 156 9.71 -15.34 -1.51
C ALA A 156 9.72 -14.21 -2.57
N LEU A 157 10.50 -13.14 -2.35
CA LEU A 157 10.57 -11.97 -3.24
C LEU A 157 11.32 -12.27 -4.55
N GLU A 158 12.41 -13.01 -4.50
CA GLU A 158 13.17 -13.42 -5.68
C GLU A 158 12.36 -14.30 -6.64
N GLN A 159 11.43 -15.10 -6.12
CA GLN A 159 10.53 -15.87 -6.99
C GLN A 159 9.68 -14.98 -7.89
N ILE A 160 9.32 -13.75 -7.43
CA ILE A 160 8.59 -12.79 -8.26
C ILE A 160 9.48 -12.31 -9.40
N THR A 161 10.73 -12.01 -9.10
CA THR A 161 11.72 -11.56 -10.09
C THR A 161 12.05 -12.66 -11.10
N ARG A 162 12.24 -13.91 -10.65
CA ARG A 162 12.47 -15.07 -11.53
C ARG A 162 11.31 -15.34 -12.49
N LYS A 163 10.07 -14.98 -12.10
CA LYS A 163 8.89 -15.04 -12.97
C LYS A 163 8.78 -13.85 -13.94
N GLY A 164 9.82 -13.03 -14.06
CA GLY A 164 9.89 -11.91 -14.99
C GLY A 164 9.23 -10.61 -14.53
N SER A 165 8.94 -10.48 -13.22
CA SER A 165 8.27 -9.29 -12.67
C SER A 165 9.10 -8.54 -11.61
N PRO A 166 10.32 -8.05 -11.94
CA PRO A 166 11.21 -7.44 -10.94
C PRO A 166 10.66 -6.15 -10.33
N VAL A 167 9.82 -5.40 -11.05
CA VAL A 167 9.14 -4.22 -10.52
C VAL A 167 8.10 -4.60 -9.47
N ALA A 168 7.35 -5.67 -9.71
CA ALA A 168 6.38 -6.17 -8.74
C ALA A 168 7.06 -6.64 -7.45
N ALA A 169 8.23 -7.29 -7.54
CA ALA A 169 9.02 -7.68 -6.36
C ALA A 169 9.40 -6.47 -5.50
N GLY A 170 9.85 -5.38 -6.12
CA GLY A 170 10.13 -4.12 -5.44
C GLY A 170 8.91 -3.51 -4.76
N CYS A 171 7.75 -3.54 -5.43
CA CYS A 171 6.49 -3.05 -4.85
C CYS A 171 6.05 -3.90 -3.64
N VAL A 172 6.09 -5.23 -3.75
CA VAL A 172 5.73 -6.14 -2.66
C VAL A 172 6.66 -5.94 -1.45
N LEU A 173 7.98 -5.79 -1.67
CA LEU A 173 8.92 -5.45 -0.59
C LEU A 173 8.50 -4.18 0.15
N GLN A 174 8.14 -3.11 -0.58
CA GLN A 174 7.74 -1.85 0.05
C GLN A 174 6.45 -2.00 0.87
N VAL A 175 5.48 -2.74 0.36
CA VAL A 175 4.23 -3.05 1.09
C VAL A 175 4.56 -3.82 2.38
N CYS A 176 5.38 -4.87 2.32
CA CYS A 176 5.79 -5.63 3.49
C CYS A 176 6.54 -4.77 4.52
N LYS A 177 7.48 -3.93 4.08
CA LYS A 177 8.21 -2.99 4.97
C LYS A 177 7.25 -2.01 5.66
N GLN A 178 6.29 -1.46 4.92
CA GLN A 178 5.28 -0.56 5.48
C GLN A 178 4.41 -1.27 6.53
N ALA A 179 3.99 -2.49 6.23
CA ALA A 179 3.17 -3.30 7.11
C ALA A 179 3.89 -3.64 8.42
N LEU A 180 5.13 -4.13 8.35
CA LEU A 180 5.92 -4.47 9.54
C LEU A 180 6.22 -3.24 10.40
N ARG A 181 6.56 -2.10 9.80
CA ARG A 181 6.73 -0.83 10.53
C ARG A 181 5.44 -0.36 11.20
N TYR A 182 4.30 -0.61 10.60
CA TYR A 182 3.00 -0.31 11.21
C TYR A 182 2.73 -1.20 12.41
N CYS A 183 2.97 -2.52 12.29
CA CYS A 183 2.83 -3.47 13.39
C CYS A 183 3.71 -3.09 14.58
N ASP A 184 4.98 -2.73 14.31
CA ASP A 184 5.93 -2.33 15.34
C ASP A 184 5.46 -1.06 16.08
N ARG A 185 5.09 0.00 15.35
CA ARG A 185 4.56 1.23 15.97
C ARG A 185 3.29 1.02 16.80
N ARG A 186 2.51 -0.01 16.49
CA ARG A 186 1.27 -0.37 17.21
C ARG A 186 1.53 -1.37 18.34
N GLY A 187 2.76 -1.81 18.54
CA GLY A 187 3.11 -2.84 19.53
C GLY A 187 2.47 -4.20 19.26
N TYR A 188 2.02 -4.46 18.02
CA TYR A 188 1.38 -5.72 17.66
C TYR A 188 2.39 -6.84 17.43
N ALA A 189 3.44 -6.57 16.67
CA ALA A 189 4.53 -7.50 16.39
C ALA A 189 5.74 -6.75 15.84
N THR A 190 6.96 -7.24 16.10
CA THR A 190 8.23 -6.63 15.68
C THR A 190 9.03 -7.59 14.81
N SER A 191 9.59 -7.07 13.72
CA SER A 191 10.56 -7.78 12.89
C SER A 191 11.48 -6.80 12.17
N THR A 192 12.77 -7.02 12.28
CA THR A 192 13.83 -6.24 11.62
C THR A 192 14.33 -6.88 10.32
N ALA A 193 13.77 -8.04 9.93
CA ALA A 193 14.25 -8.86 8.82
C ALA A 193 14.31 -8.12 7.47
N LEU A 194 13.42 -7.14 7.25
CA LEU A 194 13.35 -6.36 6.01
C LEU A 194 14.04 -4.99 6.09
N GLU A 195 14.46 -4.51 7.26
CA GLU A 195 14.92 -3.13 7.43
C GLU A 195 16.03 -2.72 6.48
N GLN A 196 17.04 -3.55 6.34
CA GLN A 196 18.19 -3.30 5.49
C GLN A 196 17.97 -3.59 4.01
N LEU A 197 16.93 -4.35 3.65
CA LEU A 197 16.65 -4.66 2.25
C LEU A 197 16.15 -3.43 1.50
N THR A 198 16.67 -3.26 0.31
CA THR A 198 16.31 -2.20 -0.64
C THR A 198 15.68 -2.80 -1.90
N ILE A 199 15.05 -2.00 -2.74
CA ILE A 199 14.44 -2.51 -3.98
C ILE A 199 15.47 -3.20 -4.89
N PRO A 200 16.70 -2.66 -5.08
CA PRO A 200 17.73 -3.33 -5.89
C PRO A 200 18.10 -4.73 -5.43
N ASP A 201 17.96 -5.05 -4.13
CA ASP A 201 18.28 -6.38 -3.60
C ASP A 201 17.28 -7.47 -4.07
N VAL A 202 16.08 -7.09 -4.46
CA VAL A 202 15.01 -8.05 -4.81
C VAL A 202 14.43 -7.85 -6.21
N GLY A 203 14.63 -6.67 -6.81
CA GLY A 203 14.03 -6.34 -8.08
C GLY A 203 14.45 -4.98 -8.63
N LYS A 204 13.51 -4.29 -9.28
CA LYS A 204 13.76 -2.98 -9.89
C LYS A 204 12.74 -1.94 -9.43
N LYS A 205 13.17 -0.70 -9.31
CA LYS A 205 12.24 0.43 -9.18
C LYS A 205 11.38 0.55 -10.43
N HIS A 206 10.16 1.04 -10.25
CA HIS A 206 9.35 1.43 -11.41
C HIS A 206 10.12 2.50 -12.19
N GLY A 207 10.40 2.24 -13.48
CA GLY A 207 11.02 3.23 -14.35
C GLY A 207 10.10 4.43 -14.53
N LYS A 208 10.67 5.62 -14.64
CA LYS A 208 9.92 6.78 -15.13
C LYS A 208 9.53 6.48 -16.59
N ARG A 209 8.28 6.71 -16.90
CA ARG A 209 7.78 6.62 -18.28
C ARG A 209 7.73 8.03 -18.83
N ASP A 210 8.85 8.49 -19.35
CA ASP A 210 9.01 9.84 -19.87
C ASP A 210 8.77 9.91 -21.40
N ARG A 211 8.05 8.92 -21.95
CA ARG A 211 7.78 8.82 -23.38
C ARG A 211 6.88 9.98 -23.84
N VAL A 212 7.40 10.79 -24.74
CA VAL A 212 6.70 11.87 -25.44
C VAL A 212 6.52 11.44 -26.90
N LEU A 213 5.33 11.59 -27.44
CA LEU A 213 5.04 11.29 -28.84
C LEU A 213 5.76 12.29 -29.73
N THR A 214 6.33 11.81 -30.83
CA THR A 214 6.85 12.67 -31.89
C THR A 214 5.70 13.40 -32.59
N ASP A 215 6.00 14.43 -33.36
CA ASP A 215 4.99 15.16 -34.13
C ASP A 215 4.28 14.26 -35.16
N VAL A 216 5.02 13.32 -35.76
CA VAL A 216 4.45 12.34 -36.67
C VAL A 216 3.47 11.40 -35.97
N GLU A 217 3.84 10.88 -34.80
CA GLU A 217 2.97 10.02 -34.00
C GLU A 217 1.73 10.77 -33.50
N LEU A 218 1.92 12.02 -33.04
CA LEU A 218 0.83 12.86 -32.53
C LEU A 218 -0.15 13.25 -33.66
N GLY A 219 0.35 13.61 -34.82
CA GLY A 219 -0.46 13.90 -36.02
C GLY A 219 -1.20 12.65 -36.53
N GLY A 220 -0.52 11.50 -36.51
CA GLY A 220 -1.15 10.21 -36.83
C GLY A 220 -2.26 9.85 -35.85
N LEU A 221 -2.03 10.03 -34.56
CA LEU A 221 -3.07 9.83 -33.54
C LEU A 221 -4.25 10.78 -33.75
N TRP A 222 -4.00 12.06 -33.96
CA TRP A 222 -5.05 13.06 -34.16
C TRP A 222 -5.94 12.72 -35.37
N ARG A 223 -5.34 12.26 -36.49
CA ARG A 223 -6.07 11.77 -37.66
C ARG A 223 -6.91 10.54 -37.34
N LEU A 224 -6.33 9.58 -36.61
CA LEU A 224 -7.03 8.35 -36.24
C LEU A 224 -8.24 8.65 -35.33
N LEU A 225 -8.12 9.65 -34.43
CA LEU A 225 -9.21 10.06 -33.54
C LEU A 225 -10.36 10.77 -34.29
N HIS A 226 -10.14 11.23 -35.52
CA HIS A 226 -11.17 11.81 -36.41
C HIS A 226 -11.59 10.84 -37.53
N SER A 227 -11.15 9.59 -37.47
CA SER A 227 -11.56 8.52 -38.37
C SER A 227 -12.59 7.60 -37.69
N ASN A 228 -13.23 6.74 -38.47
CA ASN A 228 -14.13 5.71 -37.93
C ASN A 228 -13.40 4.35 -37.76
N GLU A 229 -12.06 4.35 -37.62
CA GLU A 229 -11.26 3.13 -37.57
C GLU A 229 -11.19 2.49 -36.17
N ILE A 230 -11.57 3.22 -35.12
CA ILE A 230 -11.57 2.73 -33.75
C ILE A 230 -12.94 2.89 -33.08
N GLN A 231 -13.20 2.07 -32.09
CA GLN A 231 -14.48 2.08 -31.37
C GLN A 231 -14.75 3.46 -30.74
N THR A 232 -15.94 3.99 -30.94
CA THR A 232 -16.37 5.35 -30.54
C THR A 232 -16.04 5.69 -29.09
N TYR A 233 -16.30 4.78 -28.15
CA TYR A 233 -15.95 4.97 -26.74
C TYR A 233 -14.47 5.37 -26.54
N TYR A 234 -13.58 4.65 -27.19
CA TYR A 234 -12.14 4.93 -27.07
C TYR A 234 -11.73 6.14 -27.91
N GLN A 235 -12.38 6.38 -29.04
CA GLN A 235 -12.16 7.57 -29.83
C GLN A 235 -12.46 8.83 -29.03
N ASP A 236 -13.65 8.93 -28.44
CA ASP A 236 -14.06 10.05 -27.58
C ASP A 236 -13.14 10.21 -26.38
N MET A 237 -12.83 9.11 -25.69
CA MET A 237 -11.96 9.12 -24.53
C MET A 237 -10.55 9.63 -24.85
N PHE A 238 -9.93 9.14 -25.92
CA PHE A 238 -8.58 9.57 -26.30
C PHE A 238 -8.55 11.00 -26.80
N LEU A 239 -9.60 11.44 -27.50
CA LEU A 239 -9.76 12.81 -27.93
C LEU A 239 -9.78 13.74 -26.74
N LEU A 240 -10.64 13.48 -25.75
CA LEU A 240 -10.73 14.29 -24.53
C LEU A 240 -9.43 14.28 -23.70
N ILE A 241 -8.77 13.12 -23.57
CA ILE A 241 -7.47 13.05 -22.89
C ILE A 241 -6.41 13.88 -23.62
N THR A 242 -6.37 13.81 -24.95
CA THR A 242 -5.39 14.54 -25.76
C THR A 242 -5.61 16.05 -25.66
N VAL A 243 -6.84 16.51 -25.74
CA VAL A 243 -7.19 17.93 -25.71
C VAL A 243 -7.00 18.54 -24.32
N PHE A 244 -7.55 17.90 -23.29
CA PHE A 244 -7.63 18.49 -21.94
C PHE A 244 -6.48 18.07 -21.01
N CYS A 245 -5.51 17.30 -21.46
CA CYS A 245 -4.46 16.75 -20.61
C CYS A 245 -5.01 15.99 -19.39
N ALA A 246 -6.21 15.41 -19.52
CA ALA A 246 -6.94 14.80 -18.42
C ALA A 246 -6.34 13.44 -18.02
N ARG A 247 -6.50 13.05 -16.76
CA ARG A 247 -6.21 11.67 -16.36
C ARG A 247 -7.31 10.75 -16.87
N THR A 248 -6.92 9.52 -17.17
CA THR A 248 -7.86 8.48 -17.64
C THR A 248 -9.09 8.35 -16.72
N GLY A 249 -8.88 8.42 -15.40
CA GLY A 249 -9.97 8.34 -14.42
C GLY A 249 -10.89 9.56 -14.43
N GLU A 250 -10.36 10.75 -14.71
CA GLU A 250 -11.14 11.99 -14.80
C GLU A 250 -12.17 11.90 -15.93
N ILE A 251 -11.78 11.42 -17.12
CA ILE A 251 -12.69 11.25 -18.27
C ILE A 251 -13.60 10.03 -18.10
N ARG A 252 -13.05 8.89 -17.66
CA ARG A 252 -13.79 7.63 -17.56
C ARG A 252 -14.98 7.71 -16.61
N LEU A 253 -14.88 8.50 -15.54
CA LEU A 253 -15.89 8.67 -14.51
C LEU A 253 -16.70 9.96 -14.70
N SER A 254 -16.35 10.78 -15.69
CA SER A 254 -16.99 12.09 -15.90
C SER A 254 -18.46 11.94 -16.27
N THR A 255 -19.28 12.77 -15.65
CA THR A 255 -20.71 12.90 -15.93
C THR A 255 -21.01 14.22 -16.61
N TRP A 256 -22.14 14.32 -17.30
CA TRP A 256 -22.55 15.55 -17.98
C TRP A 256 -22.71 16.75 -17.04
N ASP A 257 -23.02 16.52 -15.78
CA ASP A 257 -23.13 17.59 -14.76
C ASP A 257 -21.80 18.32 -14.50
N GLU A 258 -20.68 17.72 -14.88
CA GLU A 258 -19.34 18.33 -14.80
C GLU A 258 -19.09 19.35 -15.94
N TRP A 259 -19.89 19.32 -17.02
CA TRP A 259 -19.66 20.06 -18.27
C TRP A 259 -20.72 21.14 -18.48
N ASP A 260 -20.38 22.38 -18.10
CA ASP A 260 -21.21 23.54 -18.41
C ASP A 260 -20.83 24.09 -19.79
N LEU A 261 -21.62 23.72 -20.81
CA LEU A 261 -21.37 24.16 -22.19
C LEU A 261 -21.71 25.65 -22.40
N ASN A 262 -22.56 26.24 -21.55
CA ASN A 262 -22.90 27.67 -21.63
C ASN A 262 -21.77 28.53 -21.04
N ALA A 263 -21.30 28.17 -19.86
CA ALA A 263 -20.14 28.81 -19.25
C ALA A 263 -18.81 28.38 -19.91
N LYS A 264 -18.82 27.34 -20.77
CA LYS A 264 -17.66 26.73 -21.42
C LYS A 264 -16.63 26.25 -20.41
N LEU A 265 -17.07 25.50 -19.40
CA LEU A 265 -16.24 25.00 -18.31
C LEU A 265 -16.47 23.50 -18.09
N TRP A 266 -15.39 22.77 -17.90
CA TRP A 266 -15.40 21.42 -17.37
C TRP A 266 -14.79 21.41 -15.97
N THR A 267 -15.56 20.92 -14.99
CA THR A 267 -15.19 20.88 -13.58
C THR A 267 -15.12 19.46 -13.07
N VAL A 268 -13.91 18.92 -12.91
CA VAL A 268 -13.70 17.62 -12.30
C VAL A 268 -13.89 17.74 -10.78
N PRO A 269 -14.82 16.97 -10.19
CA PRO A 269 -15.04 17.00 -8.75
C PRO A 269 -13.88 16.37 -7.97
N LYS A 270 -13.78 16.69 -6.69
CA LYS A 270 -12.68 16.21 -5.81
C LYS A 270 -12.57 14.69 -5.77
N GLU A 271 -13.69 14.00 -5.80
CA GLU A 271 -13.81 12.54 -5.73
C GLU A 271 -13.18 11.84 -6.95
N ASN A 272 -13.24 12.49 -8.11
CA ASN A 272 -12.68 12.01 -9.37
C ASN A 272 -11.23 12.48 -9.59
N SER A 273 -10.77 13.46 -8.81
CA SER A 273 -9.39 13.95 -8.87
C SER A 273 -8.43 13.06 -8.08
N LYS A 274 -7.22 12.84 -8.60
CA LYS A 274 -6.17 12.09 -7.91
C LYS A 274 -5.62 12.84 -6.68
N THR A 275 -5.64 14.18 -6.74
CA THR A 275 -5.11 15.04 -5.67
C THR A 275 -6.16 15.35 -4.60
N GLY A 276 -7.43 15.03 -4.83
CA GLY A 276 -8.53 15.40 -3.94
C GLY A 276 -8.93 16.88 -4.06
N GLU A 277 -8.41 17.60 -5.06
CA GLU A 277 -8.77 18.97 -5.35
C GLU A 277 -9.59 19.08 -6.62
N ARG A 278 -10.52 20.02 -6.63
CA ARG A 278 -11.33 20.35 -7.80
C ARG A 278 -10.45 20.88 -8.93
N ILE A 279 -10.69 20.44 -10.18
CA ILE A 279 -9.94 20.90 -11.33
C ILE A 279 -10.90 21.54 -12.33
N THR A 280 -10.74 22.84 -12.62
CA THR A 280 -11.53 23.56 -13.61
C THR A 280 -10.71 23.77 -14.89
N ARG A 281 -11.27 23.37 -16.03
CA ARG A 281 -10.70 23.54 -17.37
C ARG A 281 -11.68 24.28 -18.27
N PRO A 282 -11.26 25.34 -18.99
CA PRO A 282 -12.09 25.98 -19.99
C PRO A 282 -12.26 25.07 -21.21
N ILE A 283 -13.40 25.17 -21.87
CA ILE A 283 -13.73 24.41 -23.09
C ILE A 283 -13.52 25.32 -24.30
N PRO A 284 -12.55 25.01 -25.19
CA PRO A 284 -12.39 25.74 -26.43
C PRO A 284 -13.63 25.62 -27.33
N ASP A 285 -14.00 26.68 -28.02
CA ASP A 285 -15.23 26.76 -28.87
C ASP A 285 -15.25 25.63 -29.91
N ARG A 286 -14.12 25.32 -30.49
CA ARG A 286 -13.98 24.22 -31.49
C ARG A 286 -14.23 22.83 -30.95
N VAL A 287 -14.22 22.63 -29.62
CA VAL A 287 -14.52 21.37 -28.96
C VAL A 287 -16.01 21.19 -28.68
N ILE A 288 -16.77 22.29 -28.56
CA ILE A 288 -18.20 22.26 -28.25
C ILE A 288 -19.02 21.39 -29.24
N PRO A 289 -18.82 21.46 -30.56
CA PRO A 289 -19.55 20.59 -31.50
C PRO A 289 -19.34 19.10 -31.21
N TRP A 290 -18.12 18.67 -30.81
CA TRP A 290 -17.86 17.29 -30.45
C TRP A 290 -18.59 16.87 -29.18
N LEU A 291 -18.62 17.76 -28.18
CA LEU A 291 -19.33 17.48 -26.93
C LEU A 291 -20.85 17.40 -27.16
N VAL A 292 -21.41 18.25 -28.02
CA VAL A 292 -22.83 18.19 -28.40
C VAL A 292 -23.15 16.88 -29.11
N ASP A 293 -22.31 16.44 -30.04
CA ASP A 293 -22.45 15.15 -30.71
C ASP A 293 -22.33 13.98 -29.74
N MET A 294 -21.37 14.00 -28.81
CA MET A 294 -21.26 13.00 -27.75
C MET A 294 -22.51 12.94 -26.87
N CYS A 295 -23.07 14.10 -26.52
CA CYS A 295 -24.31 14.19 -25.73
C CYS A 295 -25.52 13.59 -26.48
N GLN A 296 -25.60 13.78 -27.78
CA GLN A 296 -26.66 13.19 -28.61
C GLN A 296 -26.53 11.67 -28.74
N ARG A 297 -25.31 11.16 -28.86
CA ARG A 297 -25.01 9.72 -29.01
C ARG A 297 -25.09 8.96 -27.68
N ASN A 298 -24.62 9.54 -26.60
CA ASN A 298 -24.45 8.90 -25.31
C ASN A 298 -25.62 9.25 -24.38
N LYS A 299 -26.65 8.42 -24.38
CA LYS A 299 -27.79 8.58 -23.49
C LYS A 299 -27.45 8.04 -22.11
N GLY A 300 -27.44 8.88 -21.10
CA GLY A 300 -27.12 8.51 -19.71
C GLY A 300 -26.29 9.58 -19.00
N PRO A 301 -25.89 9.35 -17.76
CA PRO A 301 -25.20 10.38 -16.98
C PRO A 301 -23.73 10.56 -17.39
N PHE A 302 -23.09 9.53 -17.95
CA PHE A 302 -21.67 9.56 -18.27
C PHE A 302 -21.39 10.13 -19.65
N ILE A 303 -20.33 10.94 -19.77
CA ILE A 303 -19.94 11.58 -21.04
C ILE A 303 -19.63 10.56 -22.14
N LEU A 304 -19.04 9.42 -21.76
CA LEU A 304 -18.70 8.32 -22.67
C LEU A 304 -19.83 7.28 -22.82
N GLY A 305 -21.03 7.53 -22.24
CA GLY A 305 -22.19 6.65 -22.25
C GLY A 305 -22.14 5.53 -21.22
N GLU A 306 -20.96 5.00 -20.94
CA GLU A 306 -20.74 3.91 -19.96
C GLU A 306 -19.42 4.08 -19.21
N VAL A 307 -19.27 3.37 -18.07
CA VAL A 307 -18.01 3.29 -17.32
C VAL A 307 -17.35 1.94 -17.58
N ARG A 308 -16.21 1.91 -18.24
CA ARG A 308 -15.41 0.70 -18.45
C ARG A 308 -14.36 0.53 -17.36
N GLU A 309 -13.93 -0.71 -17.13
CA GLU A 309 -12.89 -1.02 -16.17
C GLU A 309 -11.55 -0.35 -16.53
N PRO A 310 -10.79 0.17 -15.54
CA PRO A 310 -9.51 0.84 -15.78
C PRO A 310 -8.50 -0.03 -16.55
N ASP A 311 -8.51 -1.33 -16.29
CA ASP A 311 -7.60 -2.26 -16.96
C ASP A 311 -7.95 -2.47 -18.45
N ALA A 312 -9.24 -2.51 -18.79
CA ALA A 312 -9.69 -2.60 -20.19
C ALA A 312 -9.24 -1.37 -20.99
N VAL A 313 -9.42 -0.18 -20.43
CA VAL A 313 -8.99 1.08 -21.05
C VAL A 313 -7.47 1.14 -21.19
N SER A 314 -6.73 0.74 -20.16
CA SER A 314 -5.26 0.71 -20.19
C SER A 314 -4.74 -0.31 -21.20
N GLN A 315 -5.41 -1.45 -21.37
CA GLN A 315 -5.05 -2.47 -22.37
C GLN A 315 -5.31 -1.98 -23.79
N PHE A 316 -6.45 -1.32 -24.02
CA PHE A 316 -6.74 -0.74 -25.33
C PHE A 316 -5.67 0.30 -25.69
N GLY A 317 -5.34 1.23 -24.80
CA GLY A 317 -4.29 2.24 -25.01
C GLY A 317 -2.93 1.62 -25.34
N ARG A 318 -2.57 0.51 -24.67
CA ARG A 318 -1.33 -0.23 -24.97
C ARG A 318 -1.33 -0.95 -26.31
N ARG A 319 -2.51 -1.25 -26.88
CA ARG A 319 -2.64 -1.86 -28.20
C ARG A 319 -2.70 -0.83 -29.31
N LEU A 320 -3.21 0.36 -29.00
CA LEU A 320 -3.44 1.41 -30.00
C LEU A 320 -2.16 1.84 -30.72
N TYR A 321 -1.01 1.89 -30.02
CA TYR A 321 0.25 2.25 -30.68
C TYR A 321 0.66 1.24 -31.79
N LYS A 322 0.10 0.02 -31.77
CA LYS A 322 0.32 -1.01 -32.79
C LYS A 322 -0.60 -0.84 -33.98
N HIS A 323 -1.51 0.14 -33.94
CA HIS A 323 -2.37 0.41 -35.10
C HIS A 323 -1.51 0.82 -36.29
N ARG A 324 -1.88 0.34 -37.50
CA ARG A 324 -1.12 0.58 -38.75
C ARG A 324 -0.76 2.05 -38.96
N THR A 325 -1.65 2.96 -38.55
CA THR A 325 -1.48 4.42 -38.68
C THR A 325 -0.48 4.99 -37.67
N LEU A 326 -0.13 4.23 -36.59
CA LEU A 326 0.66 4.70 -35.45
C LEU A 326 1.91 3.85 -35.22
N ASN A 327 2.21 2.90 -36.09
CA ASN A 327 3.32 1.95 -35.93
C ASN A 327 4.68 2.59 -36.28
N HIS A 328 5.05 3.63 -35.57
CA HIS A 328 6.25 4.44 -35.81
C HIS A 328 7.33 4.31 -34.73
N GLY A 329 7.42 3.20 -34.02
CA GLY A 329 8.54 3.02 -33.10
C GLY A 329 8.18 2.48 -31.73
N GLU A 330 8.67 3.13 -30.67
CA GLU A 330 8.57 2.67 -29.30
C GLU A 330 7.15 2.80 -28.75
N GLY A 331 6.71 1.77 -27.99
CA GLY A 331 5.38 1.73 -27.38
C GLY A 331 5.13 2.88 -26.42
N TRP A 332 3.90 3.41 -26.44
CA TRP A 332 3.44 4.45 -25.53
C TRP A 332 2.16 4.05 -24.78
N SER A 333 1.76 4.80 -23.81
CA SER A 333 0.58 4.57 -22.98
C SER A 333 -0.28 5.83 -22.90
N LEU A 334 -1.52 5.71 -22.38
CA LEU A 334 -2.37 6.88 -22.13
C LEU A 334 -1.67 7.96 -21.30
N HIS A 335 -0.81 7.59 -20.36
CA HIS A 335 -0.05 8.54 -19.58
C HIS A 335 0.99 9.30 -20.43
N SER A 336 1.49 8.70 -21.51
CA SER A 336 2.39 9.34 -22.46
C SER A 336 1.72 10.51 -23.19
N LEU A 337 0.39 10.48 -23.41
CA LEU A 337 -0.34 11.60 -24.00
C LEU A 337 -0.28 12.84 -23.12
N ARG A 338 -0.36 12.68 -21.80
CA ARG A 338 -0.21 13.79 -20.86
C ARG A 338 1.23 14.34 -20.84
N HIS A 339 2.23 13.46 -20.84
CA HIS A 339 3.63 13.91 -21.00
C HIS A 339 3.83 14.66 -22.30
N THR A 340 3.22 14.16 -23.39
CA THR A 340 3.26 14.83 -24.71
C THR A 340 2.61 16.20 -24.65
N PHE A 341 1.41 16.33 -24.07
CA PHE A 341 0.75 17.62 -23.89
C PHE A 341 1.66 18.61 -23.14
N ILE A 342 2.19 18.19 -21.97
CA ILE A 342 3.03 19.06 -21.13
C ILE A 342 4.28 19.51 -21.90
N THR A 343 5.00 18.58 -22.52
CA THR A 343 6.22 18.87 -23.26
C THR A 343 5.95 19.75 -24.47
N LYS A 344 4.96 19.41 -25.29
CA LYS A 344 4.65 20.20 -26.50
C LYS A 344 4.15 21.61 -26.19
N ASN A 345 3.42 21.80 -25.11
CA ASN A 345 3.03 23.16 -24.68
C ASN A 345 4.22 23.94 -24.11
N ALA A 346 5.17 23.28 -23.45
CA ALA A 346 6.44 23.94 -23.06
C ALA A 346 7.24 24.39 -24.29
N ASP A 347 7.32 23.56 -25.35
CA ASP A 347 7.96 23.89 -26.62
C ASP A 347 7.25 25.08 -27.33
N LEU A 348 5.95 25.24 -27.12
CA LEU A 348 5.14 26.37 -27.62
C LEU A 348 5.25 27.62 -26.75
N GLY A 349 6.04 27.62 -25.68
CA GLY A 349 6.25 28.75 -24.79
C GLY A 349 5.13 28.98 -23.77
N ALA A 350 4.26 27.99 -23.55
CA ALA A 350 3.22 28.09 -22.53
C ALA A 350 3.81 28.22 -21.13
N PRO A 351 3.23 29.08 -20.25
CA PRO A 351 3.70 29.21 -18.88
C PRO A 351 3.61 27.88 -18.12
N PRO A 352 4.71 27.37 -17.50
CA PRO A 352 4.74 26.04 -16.88
C PRO A 352 3.64 25.83 -15.84
N HIS A 353 3.34 26.83 -15.01
CA HIS A 353 2.29 26.72 -13.99
C HIS A 353 0.88 26.55 -14.58
N ILE A 354 0.59 27.15 -15.74
CA ILE A 354 -0.69 26.98 -16.43
C ILE A 354 -0.83 25.56 -16.97
N VAL A 355 0.26 25.02 -17.54
CA VAL A 355 0.29 23.64 -18.05
C VAL A 355 0.11 22.63 -16.91
N GLU A 356 0.77 22.86 -15.77
CA GLU A 356 0.63 22.02 -14.57
C GLU A 356 -0.80 22.07 -14.01
N LEU A 357 -1.44 23.25 -13.97
CA LEU A 357 -2.84 23.38 -13.55
C LEU A 357 -3.80 22.67 -14.51
N LEU A 358 -3.57 22.76 -15.83
CA LEU A 358 -4.34 21.99 -16.83
C LEU A 358 -4.18 20.48 -16.62
N ALA A 359 -2.97 20.05 -16.30
CA ALA A 359 -2.71 18.66 -15.93
C ALA A 359 -3.30 18.24 -14.58
N GLY A 360 -3.86 19.16 -13.79
CA GLY A 360 -4.39 18.90 -12.45
C GLY A 360 -3.30 18.46 -11.48
N HIS A 361 -2.12 19.05 -11.61
CA HIS A 361 -1.04 18.93 -10.63
C HIS A 361 -1.16 20.05 -9.60
N GLU A 362 -0.79 19.77 -8.36
CA GLU A 362 -0.66 20.80 -7.34
C GLU A 362 0.63 21.59 -7.58
N LEU A 363 0.50 22.91 -7.55
CA LEU A 363 1.67 23.78 -7.55
C LEU A 363 2.32 23.71 -6.16
N GLY A 364 3.51 23.12 -6.07
CA GLY A 364 4.19 22.90 -4.79
C GLY A 364 4.71 24.21 -4.16
N GLY A 365 5.06 24.15 -2.86
CA GLY A 365 5.73 25.23 -2.13
C GLY A 365 4.83 26.44 -1.87
N VAL A 366 5.42 27.64 -1.91
CA VAL A 366 4.75 28.92 -1.63
C VAL A 366 3.58 29.20 -2.59
N PHE A 367 3.67 28.74 -3.84
CA PHE A 367 2.60 28.90 -4.82
C PHE A 367 1.27 28.28 -4.38
N SER A 368 1.28 27.10 -3.74
CA SER A 368 0.05 26.43 -3.31
C SER A 368 -0.72 27.21 -2.22
N VAL A 369 -0.01 27.99 -1.43
CA VAL A 369 -0.58 28.75 -0.31
C VAL A 369 -1.23 30.05 -0.77
N TYR A 370 -0.55 30.81 -1.62
CA TYR A 370 -0.97 32.17 -1.97
C TYR A 370 -1.69 32.29 -3.32
N ASN A 371 -1.43 31.35 -4.26
CA ASN A 371 -2.00 31.43 -5.60
C ASN A 371 -3.29 30.60 -5.69
N LYS A 372 -4.44 31.26 -5.59
CA LYS A 372 -5.78 30.68 -5.71
C LYS A 372 -6.48 31.01 -7.04
N GLY A 373 -5.76 31.60 -7.99
CA GLY A 373 -6.30 31.97 -9.29
C GLY A 373 -6.65 30.75 -10.13
N GLU A 374 -7.79 30.77 -10.83
CA GLU A 374 -8.22 29.70 -11.74
C GLU A 374 -7.56 29.79 -13.11
N TYR A 375 -7.04 30.95 -13.52
CA TYR A 375 -6.32 31.19 -14.80
C TYR A 375 -7.07 30.69 -16.04
N LEU A 376 -8.39 30.93 -16.10
CA LEU A 376 -9.23 30.33 -17.15
C LEU A 376 -8.89 30.87 -18.54
N SER A 377 -8.56 32.18 -18.68
CA SER A 377 -8.17 32.78 -19.96
C SER A 377 -6.83 32.24 -20.46
N GLU A 378 -5.84 32.13 -19.59
CA GLU A 378 -4.52 31.60 -19.91
C GLU A 378 -4.58 30.10 -20.25
N LYS A 379 -5.36 29.32 -19.49
CA LYS A 379 -5.65 27.91 -19.79
C LYS A 379 -6.30 27.76 -21.16
N LEU A 380 -7.29 28.62 -21.48
CA LEU A 380 -7.98 28.60 -22.78
C LEU A 380 -7.02 28.90 -23.92
N GLN A 381 -6.16 29.89 -23.74
CA GLN A 381 -5.12 30.22 -24.72
C GLN A 381 -4.18 29.04 -24.97
N VAL A 382 -3.69 28.37 -23.93
CA VAL A 382 -2.83 27.20 -24.04
C VAL A 382 -3.55 26.08 -24.81
N LEU A 383 -4.83 25.79 -24.49
CA LEU A 383 -5.61 24.78 -25.19
C LEU A 383 -5.83 25.11 -26.66
N ASN A 384 -6.11 26.37 -26.99
CA ASN A 384 -6.29 26.81 -28.38
C ASN A 384 -4.98 26.67 -29.18
N CYS A 385 -3.85 27.16 -28.67
CA CYS A 385 -2.54 27.01 -29.30
C CYS A 385 -2.18 25.52 -29.52
N TYR A 386 -2.49 24.66 -28.57
CA TYR A 386 -2.25 23.24 -28.72
C TYR A 386 -3.13 22.61 -29.79
N LEU A 387 -4.43 22.97 -29.88
CA LEU A 387 -5.34 22.50 -30.92
C LEU A 387 -4.87 22.97 -32.31
N ASP A 388 -4.43 24.24 -32.44
CA ASP A 388 -3.84 24.75 -33.69
C ASP A 388 -2.65 23.89 -34.13
N ARG A 389 -1.77 23.53 -33.18
CA ARG A 389 -0.64 22.65 -33.45
C ARG A 389 -1.08 21.27 -33.93
N LEU A 390 -2.08 20.65 -33.28
CA LEU A 390 -2.61 19.34 -33.69
C LEU A 390 -3.14 19.35 -35.13
N GLU A 391 -3.87 20.40 -35.51
CA GLU A 391 -4.40 20.58 -36.85
C GLU A 391 -3.27 20.76 -37.90
N LEU A 392 -2.26 21.55 -37.59
CA LEU A 392 -1.08 21.74 -38.43
C LEU A 392 -0.33 20.42 -38.67
N LEU A 393 -0.22 19.56 -37.65
CA LEU A 393 0.44 18.26 -37.78
C LEU A 393 -0.27 17.35 -38.77
N VAL A 394 -1.61 17.42 -38.87
CA VAL A 394 -2.37 16.63 -39.87
C VAL A 394 -2.20 17.20 -41.28
N ALA A 395 -2.20 18.52 -41.45
CA ALA A 395 -2.01 19.18 -42.72
C ALA A 395 -0.63 18.83 -43.33
N ASN A 396 0.44 18.88 -42.50
CA ASN A 396 1.81 18.61 -42.94
C ASN A 396 2.06 17.12 -43.31
N VAL A 397 1.37 16.19 -42.66
CA VAL A 397 1.53 14.76 -42.98
C VAL A 397 0.89 14.42 -44.33
N ASN A 398 -0.13 15.13 -44.76
CA ASN A 398 -0.73 14.95 -46.12
C ASN A 398 0.21 15.42 -47.24
N THR A 399 1.22 16.26 -46.91
CA THR A 399 2.23 16.71 -47.90
C THR A 399 3.48 15.83 -47.93
N MET A 400 3.63 14.89 -46.95
CA MET A 400 4.81 14.01 -46.84
C MET A 400 4.55 12.55 -47.29
N ILE A 401 3.34 12.21 -47.72
CA ILE A 401 3.06 10.90 -48.32
C ILE A 401 3.07 11.08 -49.85
N PRO A 402 4.06 10.49 -50.57
CA PRO A 402 4.11 10.54 -52.04
C PRO A 402 2.97 9.75 -52.65
#